data_e726cd22ef1a40c94b41e70751e93450
#
_entry.id   e726cd22ef1a40c94b41e70751e93450
#
_cell.length_a   1.000
_cell.length_b   1.000
_cell.length_c   1.000
_cell.angle_alpha   90.00
_cell.angle_beta   90.00
_cell.angle_gamma   90.00
#
_symmetry.space_group_name_H-M   'P 1'
#
loop_
_entity.id
_entity.type
_entity.pdbx_description
1 polymer ?
#
loop_
_entity_poly.entity_id
_entity_poly.type
_entity_poly.pdbx_seq_one_letter_code
_entity_poly.pdbx_strand_id
1 'polypeptide(L)'
;MATLTVDFFCSVDGNGSAHGWPGYWGKEGPELRDYLVQKYAQDQVLVYGATTFRAFREFVADYDEPYYESLNALPKIVFSSTLREPLGWSNSTVISEDAVTAMARLKRETEKPMRSHGSISLNRALLAAGLVDFLEVTIFPAITGRAGYAALFEDGPEFDLDLVESTVLDGRTLKLVYVPHLHTGVPEGVGPQRRET
;
A
#
# COMPACT_ATOMS: atom_id res chain seq x y z
N MET A 1 -7.06 15.17 12.91
CA MET A 1 -5.86 14.61 12.25
C MET A 1 -6.29 13.59 11.20
N ALA A 2 -5.74 13.69 9.98
CA ALA A 2 -6.06 12.75 8.92
C ALA A 2 -5.56 11.34 9.23
N THR A 3 -6.29 10.32 8.78
CA THR A 3 -5.83 8.95 8.77
C THR A 3 -4.95 8.69 7.55
N LEU A 4 -3.92 7.85 7.73
CA LEU A 4 -3.09 7.34 6.65
C LEU A 4 -3.26 5.82 6.56
N THR A 5 -3.77 5.34 5.43
CA THR A 5 -3.75 3.94 5.06
C THR A 5 -2.60 3.69 4.08
N VAL A 6 -1.76 2.71 4.34
CA VAL A 6 -0.88 2.17 3.31
C VAL A 6 -1.43 0.85 2.81
N ASP A 7 -1.41 0.63 1.51
CA ASP A 7 -1.89 -0.60 0.95
C ASP A 7 -0.86 -1.28 0.03
N PHE A 8 -0.93 -2.60 0.00
CA PHE A 8 -0.10 -3.44 -0.84
C PHE A 8 -0.90 -4.56 -1.49
N PHE A 9 -0.55 -4.83 -2.72
CA PHE A 9 -0.93 -6.05 -3.42
C PHE A 9 0.27 -6.98 -3.49
N CYS A 10 0.09 -8.23 -3.08
CA CYS A 10 1.18 -9.18 -3.07
C CYS A 10 0.76 -10.62 -3.35
N SER A 11 1.73 -11.43 -3.72
CA SER A 11 1.65 -12.89 -3.73
C SER A 11 1.69 -13.44 -2.30
N VAL A 12 1.36 -14.72 -2.12
CA VAL A 12 1.41 -15.43 -0.82
C VAL A 12 2.81 -15.38 -0.19
N ASP A 13 3.85 -15.38 -1.02
CA ASP A 13 5.25 -15.25 -0.60
C ASP A 13 5.74 -13.79 -0.47
N GLY A 14 4.79 -12.83 -0.42
CA GLY A 14 5.06 -11.42 -0.04
C GLY A 14 5.70 -10.55 -1.11
N ASN A 15 5.69 -10.96 -2.38
CA ASN A 15 6.24 -10.17 -3.46
C ASN A 15 5.17 -9.27 -4.11
N GLY A 16 5.49 -8.00 -4.33
CA GLY A 16 4.62 -7.03 -5.01
C GLY A 16 4.58 -7.21 -6.53
N SER A 17 5.50 -7.98 -7.10
CA SER A 17 5.58 -8.24 -8.54
C SER A 17 6.36 -9.53 -8.83
N ALA A 18 6.25 -10.04 -10.08
CA ALA A 18 7.01 -11.19 -10.53
C ALA A 18 7.35 -11.08 -12.03
N HIS A 19 8.58 -11.43 -12.38
CA HIS A 19 9.04 -11.39 -13.79
C HIS A 19 8.26 -12.36 -14.66
N GLY A 20 7.70 -11.86 -15.75
CA GLY A 20 6.92 -12.65 -16.71
C GLY A 20 5.48 -12.97 -16.27
N TRP A 21 5.02 -12.42 -15.16
CA TRP A 21 3.62 -12.55 -14.70
C TRP A 21 2.82 -11.31 -15.07
N PRO A 22 1.52 -11.46 -15.39
CA PRO A 22 0.63 -10.32 -15.61
C PRO A 22 0.33 -9.58 -14.30
N GLY A 23 -0.23 -8.37 -14.42
CA GLY A 23 -0.79 -7.62 -13.28
C GLY A 23 -1.78 -8.48 -12.49
N TYR A 24 -1.86 -8.23 -11.18
CA TYR A 24 -2.66 -9.05 -10.25
C TYR A 24 -2.40 -10.56 -10.35
N TRP A 25 -1.22 -10.95 -10.83
CA TRP A 25 -0.83 -12.36 -11.11
C TRP A 25 -1.86 -13.10 -11.97
N GLY A 26 -2.63 -12.40 -12.82
CA GLY A 26 -3.72 -12.98 -13.60
C GLY A 26 -4.88 -13.49 -12.75
N LYS A 27 -5.06 -12.97 -11.54
CA LYS A 27 -6.09 -13.41 -10.58
C LYS A 27 -7.18 -12.36 -10.35
N GLU A 28 -7.19 -11.30 -11.12
CA GLU A 28 -8.25 -10.31 -11.07
C GLU A 28 -9.62 -10.93 -11.35
N GLY A 29 -10.63 -10.43 -10.64
CA GLY A 29 -12.02 -10.84 -10.82
C GLY A 29 -12.99 -9.69 -10.56
N PRO A 30 -14.30 -9.91 -10.75
CA PRO A 30 -15.30 -8.85 -10.64
C PRO A 30 -15.39 -8.23 -9.24
N GLU A 31 -15.28 -9.01 -8.16
CA GLU A 31 -15.37 -8.49 -6.79
C GLU A 31 -14.17 -7.60 -6.46
N LEU A 32 -12.96 -7.94 -6.95
CA LEU A 32 -11.78 -7.09 -6.82
C LEU A 32 -11.99 -5.76 -7.57
N ARG A 33 -12.53 -5.80 -8.80
CA ARG A 33 -12.81 -4.58 -9.58
C ARG A 33 -13.83 -3.69 -8.89
N ASP A 34 -14.93 -4.26 -8.42
CA ASP A 34 -15.97 -3.54 -7.68
C ASP A 34 -15.39 -2.90 -6.41
N TYR A 35 -14.54 -3.63 -5.71
CA TYR A 35 -13.82 -3.10 -4.55
C TYR A 35 -12.94 -1.90 -4.93
N LEU A 36 -12.17 -1.96 -6.02
CA LEU A 36 -11.33 -0.86 -6.47
C LEU A 36 -12.15 0.37 -6.88
N VAL A 37 -13.28 0.17 -7.55
CA VAL A 37 -14.23 1.24 -7.88
C VAL A 37 -14.71 1.94 -6.60
N GLN A 38 -15.19 1.19 -5.61
CA GLN A 38 -15.65 1.75 -4.34
C GLN A 38 -14.53 2.44 -3.55
N LYS A 39 -13.34 1.86 -3.53
CA LYS A 39 -12.16 2.38 -2.85
C LYS A 39 -11.77 3.76 -3.39
N TYR A 40 -11.68 3.92 -4.71
CA TYR A 40 -11.26 5.17 -5.33
C TYR A 40 -12.39 6.19 -5.52
N ALA A 41 -13.66 5.80 -5.31
CA ALA A 41 -14.77 6.73 -5.22
C ALA A 41 -14.79 7.52 -3.90
N GLN A 42 -14.03 7.10 -2.88
CA GLN A 42 -13.96 7.80 -1.60
C GLN A 42 -13.17 9.11 -1.73
N ASP A 43 -13.64 10.16 -1.05
CA ASP A 43 -12.89 11.43 -0.98
C ASP A 43 -11.62 11.27 -0.14
N GLN A 44 -10.47 11.22 -0.79
CA GLN A 44 -9.17 10.97 -0.19
C GLN A 44 -8.04 11.62 -0.98
N VAL A 45 -6.85 11.67 -0.40
CA VAL A 45 -5.62 12.07 -1.08
C VAL A 45 -4.78 10.83 -1.35
N LEU A 46 -4.39 10.63 -2.60
CA LEU A 46 -3.48 9.55 -2.97
C LEU A 46 -2.03 9.96 -2.73
N VAL A 47 -1.23 9.05 -2.22
CA VAL A 47 0.17 9.30 -1.88
C VAL A 47 1.05 8.29 -2.60
N TYR A 48 2.05 8.77 -3.32
CA TYR A 48 2.94 7.96 -4.12
C TYR A 48 4.42 8.28 -3.89
N GLY A 49 5.27 7.26 -3.95
CA GLY A 49 6.67 7.44 -4.30
C GLY A 49 6.84 7.54 -5.83
N ALA A 50 7.97 8.09 -6.26
CA ALA A 50 8.23 8.37 -7.68
C ALA A 50 8.08 7.16 -8.62
N THR A 51 8.53 5.98 -8.21
CA THR A 51 8.49 4.75 -9.03
C THR A 51 7.04 4.31 -9.26
N THR A 52 6.27 4.20 -8.18
CA THR A 52 4.86 3.81 -8.26
C THR A 52 4.04 4.84 -9.03
N PHE A 53 4.30 6.14 -8.81
CA PHE A 53 3.63 7.21 -9.55
C PHE A 53 3.82 7.09 -11.06
N ARG A 54 5.06 6.84 -11.52
CA ARG A 54 5.33 6.67 -12.96
C ARG A 54 4.59 5.47 -13.53
N ALA A 55 4.63 4.33 -12.84
CA ALA A 55 3.94 3.12 -13.27
C ALA A 55 2.43 3.33 -13.36
N PHE A 56 1.80 3.91 -12.35
CA PHE A 56 0.36 4.19 -12.37
C PHE A 56 -0.03 5.18 -13.45
N ARG A 57 0.76 6.24 -13.66
CA ARG A 57 0.53 7.21 -14.74
C ARG A 57 0.52 6.53 -16.12
N GLU A 58 1.43 5.58 -16.36
CA GLU A 58 1.49 4.80 -17.60
C GLU A 58 0.27 3.87 -17.70
N PHE A 59 -0.10 3.15 -16.65
CA PHE A 59 -1.31 2.32 -16.66
C PHE A 59 -2.58 3.11 -16.96
N VAL A 60 -2.78 4.26 -16.30
CA VAL A 60 -3.96 5.11 -16.53
C VAL A 60 -3.98 5.69 -17.95
N ALA A 61 -2.82 5.87 -18.59
CA ALA A 61 -2.74 6.35 -19.97
C ALA A 61 -3.02 5.24 -21.01
N ASP A 62 -2.64 3.99 -20.69
CA ASP A 62 -2.64 2.88 -21.66
C ASP A 62 -3.86 1.96 -21.55
N TYR A 63 -4.55 1.97 -20.41
CA TYR A 63 -5.66 1.05 -20.12
C TYR A 63 -6.91 1.83 -19.69
N ASP A 64 -8.09 1.26 -20.01
CA ASP A 64 -9.40 1.79 -19.64
C ASP A 64 -10.01 0.88 -18.55
N GLU A 65 -9.92 1.31 -17.30
CA GLU A 65 -10.51 0.61 -16.16
C GLU A 65 -11.56 1.48 -15.47
N PRO A 66 -12.66 0.92 -14.96
CA PRO A 66 -13.78 1.68 -14.39
C PRO A 66 -13.41 2.66 -13.28
N TYR A 67 -12.32 2.39 -12.55
CA TYR A 67 -11.86 3.24 -11.44
C TYR A 67 -10.83 4.31 -11.85
N TYR A 68 -10.37 4.34 -13.11
CA TYR A 68 -9.35 5.31 -13.55
C TYR A 68 -9.87 6.74 -13.61
N GLU A 69 -11.15 6.94 -13.92
CA GLU A 69 -11.76 8.27 -13.86
C GLU A 69 -11.69 8.83 -12.44
N SER A 70 -12.05 8.02 -11.43
CA SER A 70 -11.93 8.39 -10.02
C SER A 70 -10.48 8.65 -9.62
N LEU A 71 -9.52 7.80 -10.03
CA LEU A 71 -8.09 8.03 -9.79
C LEU A 71 -7.60 9.36 -10.39
N ASN A 72 -8.06 9.70 -11.60
CA ASN A 72 -7.71 10.97 -12.26
C ASN A 72 -8.26 12.18 -11.49
N ALA A 73 -9.46 12.08 -10.93
CA ALA A 73 -10.11 13.15 -10.18
C ALA A 73 -9.49 13.40 -8.81
N LEU A 74 -9.01 12.37 -8.12
CA LEU A 74 -8.45 12.49 -6.78
C LEU A 74 -7.16 13.32 -6.75
N PRO A 75 -6.94 14.14 -5.70
CA PRO A 75 -5.66 14.82 -5.48
C PRO A 75 -4.55 13.81 -5.18
N LYS A 76 -3.35 14.07 -5.68
CA LYS A 76 -2.19 13.21 -5.56
C LYS A 76 -0.99 13.96 -5.02
N ILE A 77 -0.33 13.38 -4.02
CA ILE A 77 0.96 13.84 -3.49
C ILE A 77 2.01 12.83 -3.92
N VAL A 78 3.11 13.35 -4.50
CA VAL A 78 4.22 12.51 -4.98
C VAL A 78 5.49 12.89 -4.24
N PHE A 79 6.01 12.00 -3.41
CA PHE A 79 7.30 12.19 -2.75
C PHE A 79 8.44 11.86 -3.71
N SER A 80 9.22 12.88 -4.08
CA SER A 80 10.35 12.71 -5.00
C SER A 80 11.34 13.87 -4.95
N SER A 81 12.62 13.58 -4.81
CA SER A 81 13.69 14.56 -4.96
C SER A 81 14.06 14.85 -6.43
N THR A 82 13.60 14.03 -7.37
CA THR A 82 14.01 14.08 -8.78
C THR A 82 12.93 14.52 -9.76
N LEU A 83 11.66 14.26 -9.43
CA LEU A 83 10.54 14.71 -10.27
C LEU A 83 10.34 16.23 -10.15
N ARG A 84 9.87 16.82 -11.23
CA ARG A 84 9.53 18.26 -11.33
C ARG A 84 8.19 18.40 -12.02
N GLU A 85 7.44 19.43 -11.66
CA GLU A 85 6.18 19.78 -12.33
C GLU A 85 6.44 20.35 -13.75
N PRO A 86 5.55 20.11 -14.69
CA PRO A 86 4.31 19.33 -14.60
C PRO A 86 4.56 17.82 -14.59
N LEU A 87 3.82 17.09 -13.74
CA LEU A 87 4.00 15.66 -13.53
C LEU A 87 3.37 14.77 -14.62
N GLY A 88 2.57 15.34 -15.50
CA GLY A 88 1.90 14.62 -16.60
C GLY A 88 0.74 13.71 -16.17
N TRP A 89 0.28 13.84 -14.94
CA TRP A 89 -0.96 13.25 -14.43
C TRP A 89 -1.71 14.30 -13.63
N SER A 90 -3.00 14.49 -13.94
CA SER A 90 -3.82 15.56 -13.37
C SER A 90 -3.90 15.49 -11.84
N ASN A 91 -4.12 16.65 -11.19
CA ASN A 91 -4.26 16.77 -9.74
C ASN A 91 -3.09 16.21 -8.92
N SER A 92 -1.88 16.25 -9.49
CA SER A 92 -0.65 15.77 -8.85
C SER A 92 0.25 16.91 -8.44
N THR A 93 0.80 16.85 -7.22
CA THR A 93 1.77 17.80 -6.68
C THR A 93 3.00 17.04 -6.16
N VAL A 94 4.21 17.52 -6.47
CA VAL A 94 5.45 16.94 -5.95
C VAL A 94 5.89 17.59 -4.65
N ILE A 95 6.28 16.76 -3.68
CA ILE A 95 6.94 17.19 -2.43
C ILE A 95 8.36 16.62 -2.45
N SER A 96 9.37 17.51 -2.38
CA SER A 96 10.78 17.13 -2.46
C SER A 96 11.48 17.06 -1.09
N GLU A 97 10.82 17.49 -0.03
CA GLU A 97 11.31 17.35 1.34
C GLU A 97 11.25 15.89 1.82
N ASP A 98 11.85 15.62 2.98
CA ASP A 98 11.78 14.28 3.60
C ASP A 98 10.33 13.82 3.79
N ALA A 99 10.03 12.60 3.31
CA ALA A 99 8.67 12.10 3.24
C ALA A 99 8.04 11.87 4.62
N VAL A 100 8.82 11.47 5.62
CA VAL A 100 8.34 11.24 6.99
C VAL A 100 7.97 12.57 7.64
N THR A 101 8.85 13.55 7.52
CA THR A 101 8.63 14.90 8.05
C THR A 101 7.40 15.55 7.40
N ALA A 102 7.31 15.48 6.09
CA ALA A 102 6.18 16.05 5.35
C ALA A 102 4.86 15.34 5.68
N MET A 103 4.85 14.00 5.74
CA MET A 103 3.65 13.24 6.07
C MET A 103 3.18 13.53 7.50
N ALA A 104 4.09 13.61 8.47
CA ALA A 104 3.74 13.99 9.84
C ALA A 104 3.10 15.38 9.92
N ARG A 105 3.55 16.34 9.11
CA ARG A 105 2.95 17.66 8.98
C ARG A 105 1.57 17.57 8.32
N LEU A 106 1.46 16.93 7.17
CA LEU A 106 0.20 16.78 6.42
C LEU A 106 -0.91 16.13 7.25
N LYS A 107 -0.59 15.09 8.02
CA LYS A 107 -1.56 14.45 8.94
C LYS A 107 -2.16 15.43 9.96
N ARG A 108 -1.41 16.44 10.39
CA ARG A 108 -1.89 17.45 11.33
C ARG A 108 -2.67 18.57 10.66
N GLU A 109 -2.30 18.92 9.42
CA GLU A 109 -2.85 20.07 8.69
C GLU A 109 -4.12 19.76 7.90
N THR A 110 -4.45 18.49 7.68
CA THR A 110 -5.68 18.08 6.98
C THR A 110 -6.50 17.08 7.80
N GLU A 111 -7.79 17.01 7.49
CA GLU A 111 -8.69 15.96 7.98
C GLU A 111 -9.03 14.94 6.88
N LYS A 112 -8.67 15.24 5.63
CA LYS A 112 -8.95 14.38 4.50
C LYS A 112 -8.10 13.10 4.59
N PRO A 113 -8.71 11.90 4.54
CA PRO A 113 -7.98 10.65 4.57
C PRO A 113 -6.91 10.56 3.47
N MET A 114 -5.79 9.96 3.78
CA MET A 114 -4.69 9.74 2.84
C MET A 114 -4.46 8.25 2.62
N ARG A 115 -4.11 7.90 1.39
CA ARG A 115 -3.82 6.51 1.02
C ARG A 115 -2.56 6.44 0.18
N SER A 116 -1.59 5.64 0.62
CA SER A 116 -0.39 5.33 -0.16
C SER A 116 -0.48 3.91 -0.71
N HIS A 117 -0.47 3.77 -2.03
CA HIS A 117 -0.54 2.48 -2.70
C HIS A 117 0.83 2.03 -3.20
N GLY A 118 1.24 0.82 -2.83
CA GLY A 118 2.34 0.06 -3.41
C GLY A 118 3.75 0.62 -3.30
N SER A 119 3.97 1.84 -2.90
CA SER A 119 5.26 2.56 -2.81
C SER A 119 6.16 1.99 -1.71
N ILE A 120 6.79 0.84 -1.94
CA ILE A 120 7.43 -0.01 -0.92
C ILE A 120 8.37 0.77 0.01
N SER A 121 9.36 1.49 -0.54
CA SER A 121 10.33 2.23 0.27
C SER A 121 9.69 3.38 1.05
N LEU A 122 8.74 4.09 0.44
CA LEU A 122 7.97 5.13 1.11
C LEU A 122 7.14 4.55 2.25
N ASN A 123 6.36 3.50 1.97
CA ASN A 123 5.48 2.88 2.94
C ASN A 123 6.25 2.26 4.11
N ARG A 124 7.41 1.65 3.86
CA ARG A 124 8.31 1.16 4.92
C ARG A 124 8.78 2.30 5.84
N ALA A 125 9.20 3.43 5.25
CA ALA A 125 9.63 4.59 6.03
C ALA A 125 8.48 5.17 6.89
N LEU A 126 7.27 5.25 6.33
CA LEU A 126 6.09 5.74 7.05
C LEU A 126 5.64 4.78 8.17
N LEU A 127 5.71 3.47 7.93
CA LEU A 127 5.47 2.43 8.93
C LEU A 127 6.50 2.55 10.07
N ALA A 128 7.78 2.59 9.74
CA ALA A 128 8.87 2.72 10.72
C ALA A 128 8.78 3.98 11.58
N ALA A 129 8.19 5.05 11.03
CA ALA A 129 7.95 6.30 11.75
C ALA A 129 6.66 6.32 12.59
N GLY A 130 5.87 5.22 12.61
CA GLY A 130 4.60 5.14 13.34
C GLY A 130 3.52 6.08 12.80
N LEU A 131 3.60 6.45 11.52
CA LEU A 131 2.66 7.39 10.90
C LEU A 131 1.44 6.71 10.26
N VAL A 132 1.47 5.40 10.13
CA VAL A 132 0.44 4.60 9.47
C VAL A 132 -0.64 4.19 10.46
N ASP A 133 -1.88 4.55 10.18
CA ASP A 133 -3.04 4.18 11.01
C ASP A 133 -3.60 2.82 10.59
N PHE A 134 -3.58 2.52 9.30
CA PHE A 134 -4.05 1.24 8.75
C PHE A 134 -3.10 0.68 7.70
N LEU A 135 -2.84 -0.62 7.81
CA LEU A 135 -2.14 -1.40 6.80
C LEU A 135 -3.15 -2.32 6.10
N GLU A 136 -3.36 -2.11 4.82
CA GLU A 136 -4.20 -2.97 3.98
C GLU A 136 -3.31 -3.84 3.10
N VAL A 137 -3.51 -5.16 3.17
CA VAL A 137 -2.77 -6.12 2.36
C VAL A 137 -3.75 -6.99 1.58
N THR A 138 -3.65 -6.94 0.25
CA THR A 138 -4.42 -7.80 -0.64
C THR A 138 -3.51 -8.91 -1.15
N ILE A 139 -3.76 -10.15 -0.71
CA ILE A 139 -2.96 -11.33 -0.99
C ILE A 139 -3.60 -12.13 -2.10
N PHE A 140 -2.91 -12.23 -3.22
CA PHE A 140 -3.34 -13.03 -4.37
C PHE A 140 -2.86 -14.48 -4.23
N PRO A 141 -3.65 -15.46 -4.68
CA PRO A 141 -3.32 -16.88 -4.55
C PRO A 141 -2.25 -17.31 -5.56
N ALA A 142 -1.04 -16.80 -5.38
CA ALA A 142 0.14 -17.08 -6.20
C ALA A 142 1.38 -17.17 -5.31
N ILE A 143 2.27 -18.10 -5.62
CA ILE A 143 3.64 -18.16 -5.08
C ILE A 143 4.56 -17.89 -6.25
N THR A 144 5.36 -16.84 -6.16
CA THR A 144 6.20 -16.36 -7.26
C THR A 144 7.61 -16.92 -7.22
N GLY A 145 8.09 -17.33 -6.05
CA GLY A 145 9.40 -17.96 -5.87
C GLY A 145 10.53 -17.14 -6.50
N ARG A 146 11.32 -17.76 -7.39
CA ARG A 146 12.46 -17.08 -8.04
C ARG A 146 12.07 -15.95 -9.01
N ALA A 147 10.84 -15.93 -9.49
CA ALA A 147 10.35 -14.88 -10.37
C ALA A 147 9.91 -13.62 -9.58
N GLY A 148 9.65 -13.78 -8.28
CA GLY A 148 9.21 -12.70 -7.41
C GLY A 148 10.29 -11.64 -7.21
N TYR A 149 9.85 -10.38 -7.16
CA TYR A 149 10.66 -9.23 -6.78
C TYR A 149 9.77 -8.19 -6.08
N ALA A 150 10.39 -7.12 -5.56
CA ALA A 150 9.67 -6.12 -4.78
C ALA A 150 9.06 -6.72 -3.49
N ALA A 151 9.86 -7.46 -2.74
CA ALA A 151 9.48 -8.00 -1.44
C ALA A 151 8.98 -6.88 -0.52
N LEU A 152 7.78 -7.04 0.06
CA LEU A 152 7.10 -5.94 0.74
C LEU A 152 7.70 -5.61 2.11
N PHE A 153 8.06 -6.63 2.87
CA PHE A 153 8.43 -6.50 4.28
C PHE A 153 9.90 -6.87 4.58
N GLU A 154 10.68 -7.19 3.54
CA GLU A 154 12.11 -7.46 3.68
C GLU A 154 12.84 -6.22 4.19
N ASP A 155 13.77 -6.38 5.12
CA ASP A 155 14.55 -5.31 5.76
C ASP A 155 13.72 -4.21 6.44
N GLY A 156 12.45 -4.46 6.73
CA GLY A 156 11.58 -3.55 7.47
C GLY A 156 11.66 -3.75 8.99
N PRO A 157 11.12 -2.82 9.78
CA PRO A 157 10.96 -3.03 11.21
C PRO A 157 9.89 -4.10 11.50
N GLU A 158 9.92 -4.63 12.71
CA GLU A 158 8.98 -5.63 13.20
C GLU A 158 7.70 -4.99 13.74
N PHE A 159 6.54 -5.61 13.47
CA PHE A 159 5.24 -5.13 13.91
C PHE A 159 4.37 -6.26 14.44
N ASP A 160 3.59 -5.95 15.48
CA ASP A 160 2.33 -6.66 15.74
C ASP A 160 1.20 -6.03 14.91
N LEU A 161 0.25 -6.86 14.51
CA LEU A 161 -0.84 -6.45 13.64
C LEU A 161 -2.19 -6.84 14.26
N ASP A 162 -2.99 -5.87 14.65
CA ASP A 162 -4.37 -6.11 15.08
C ASP A 162 -5.28 -6.18 13.85
N LEU A 163 -5.88 -7.33 13.61
CA LEU A 163 -6.80 -7.53 12.49
C LEU A 163 -8.10 -6.75 12.71
N VAL A 164 -8.40 -5.81 11.80
CA VAL A 164 -9.63 -5.00 11.80
C VAL A 164 -10.68 -5.56 10.85
N GLU A 165 -10.24 -5.98 9.66
CA GLU A 165 -11.13 -6.48 8.61
C GLU A 165 -10.46 -7.60 7.82
N SER A 166 -11.25 -8.61 7.44
CA SER A 166 -10.85 -9.64 6.49
C SER A 166 -11.97 -9.89 5.49
N THR A 167 -11.64 -9.91 4.20
CA THR A 167 -12.59 -10.15 3.12
C THR A 167 -11.98 -11.10 2.11
N VAL A 168 -12.78 -12.08 1.64
CA VAL A 168 -12.43 -12.91 0.50
C VAL A 168 -13.04 -12.30 -0.74
N LEU A 169 -12.23 -11.98 -1.74
CA LEU A 169 -12.65 -11.45 -3.03
C LEU A 169 -12.50 -12.55 -4.10
N ASP A 170 -13.48 -12.65 -4.98
CA ASP A 170 -13.52 -13.63 -6.07
C ASP A 170 -13.30 -15.09 -5.60
N GLY A 171 -13.69 -15.38 -4.35
CA GLY A 171 -13.54 -16.70 -3.73
C GLY A 171 -12.10 -17.16 -3.53
N ARG A 172 -11.08 -16.27 -3.67
CA ARG A 172 -9.66 -16.68 -3.70
C ARG A 172 -8.65 -15.65 -3.23
N THR A 173 -8.92 -14.36 -3.35
CA THR A 173 -8.00 -13.27 -2.97
C THR A 173 -8.38 -12.76 -1.60
N LEU A 174 -7.41 -12.61 -0.70
CA LEU A 174 -7.63 -12.14 0.66
C LEU A 174 -7.30 -10.66 0.76
N LYS A 175 -8.27 -9.84 1.15
CA LYS A 175 -8.04 -8.46 1.59
C LYS A 175 -8.06 -8.43 3.11
N LEU A 176 -7.00 -7.94 3.72
CA LEU A 176 -6.81 -7.85 5.16
C LEU A 176 -6.47 -6.41 5.53
N VAL A 177 -7.12 -5.89 6.57
CA VAL A 177 -6.84 -4.56 7.11
C VAL A 177 -6.40 -4.71 8.56
N TYR A 178 -5.28 -4.08 8.90
CA TYR A 178 -4.67 -4.14 10.22
C TYR A 178 -4.40 -2.75 10.79
N VAL A 179 -4.35 -2.65 12.12
CA VAL A 179 -3.67 -1.57 12.83
C VAL A 179 -2.25 -2.07 13.16
N PRO A 180 -1.20 -1.42 12.63
CA PRO A 180 0.17 -1.83 12.90
C PRO A 180 0.69 -1.23 14.21
N HIS A 181 1.33 -2.04 15.03
CA HIS A 181 2.01 -1.65 16.26
C HIS A 181 3.50 -1.97 16.16
N LEU A 182 4.34 -0.95 16.15
CA LEU A 182 5.79 -1.12 16.06
C LEU A 182 6.33 -1.83 17.31
N HIS A 183 7.09 -2.90 17.11
CA HIS A 183 7.77 -3.58 18.19
C HIS A 183 8.86 -2.70 18.79
N THR A 184 8.90 -2.63 20.13
CA THR A 184 9.95 -1.95 20.88
C THR A 184 10.96 -2.92 21.50
N GLY A 185 10.80 -4.21 21.27
CA GLY A 185 11.63 -5.30 21.79
C GLY A 185 11.17 -6.65 21.29
N VAL A 186 11.85 -7.72 21.71
CA VAL A 186 11.44 -9.09 21.37
C VAL A 186 10.11 -9.41 22.05
N PRO A 187 9.08 -9.89 21.31
CA PRO A 187 7.81 -10.27 21.91
C PRO A 187 8.01 -11.32 23.00
N GLU A 188 7.42 -11.11 24.18
CA GLU A 188 7.37 -12.15 25.20
C GLU A 188 6.43 -13.27 24.73
N GLY A 189 6.99 -14.31 24.15
CA GLY A 189 6.25 -15.49 23.71
C GLY A 189 5.88 -16.37 24.89
N VAL A 190 4.65 -16.87 24.90
CA VAL A 190 4.32 -18.05 25.72
C VAL A 190 5.00 -19.24 25.05
N GLY A 191 6.25 -19.50 25.42
CA GLY A 191 6.96 -20.69 25.00
C GLY A 191 6.21 -21.97 25.43
N PRO A 192 6.44 -23.12 24.78
CA PRO A 192 5.81 -24.37 25.16
C PRO A 192 6.16 -24.65 26.63
N GLN A 193 5.15 -24.80 27.49
CA GLN A 193 5.35 -25.17 28.90
C GLN A 193 6.08 -26.52 28.91
N ARG A 194 7.25 -26.56 29.55
CA ARG A 194 7.94 -27.81 29.80
C ARG A 194 7.02 -28.65 30.70
N ARG A 195 6.76 -29.89 30.30
CA ARG A 195 6.12 -30.86 31.18
C ARG A 195 7.03 -31.03 32.40
N GLU A 196 6.54 -30.71 33.59
CA GLU A 196 7.19 -31.10 34.81
C GLU A 196 7.21 -32.64 34.86
N THR A 197 8.39 -33.21 34.90
CA THR A 197 8.62 -34.66 35.07
C THR A 197 8.68 -35.02 36.53
#